data_63395b7b47993d8101222b5535e0b908
#
_entry.id   63395b7b47993d8101222b5535e0b908
#
_cell.length_a   1.000
_cell.length_b   1.000
_cell.length_c   1.000
_cell.angle_alpha   90.00
_cell.angle_beta   90.00
_cell.angle_gamma   90.00
#
_symmetry.space_group_name_H-M   'P 1'
#
loop_
_entity.id
_entity.type
_entity.pdbx_description
1 polymer ?
#
loop_
_entity_poly.entity_id
_entity_poly.type
_entity_poly.pdbx_seq_one_letter_code
_entity_poly.pdbx_strand_id
1 'polypeptide(L)'
;KFTRLMEDLEKDIHALAGTDFNIASPKQVGEVLFDRLQIVAKPKKTKTGQYVTSEDVLESLRSKHPIVEKILEHRGVKKLLGTYVDALPQLINPQTGHIHTSFNQTITTTGRLSSSNPNLQNIPVRDAMGKEVRKAFVSCPGELFFSADYSQIELRIMAHLSQDANLIDAFV
;
A
#
# COMPACT_ATOMS: atom_id res chain seq x y z
N LYS A 1 5.56 14.82 9.90
CA LYS A 1 6.45 13.63 9.82
C LYS A 1 6.53 13.10 8.39
N PHE A 2 5.42 12.67 7.78
CA PHE A 2 5.38 12.11 6.42
C PHE A 2 5.81 13.12 5.34
N THR A 3 5.37 14.37 5.42
CA THR A 3 5.76 15.43 4.46
C THR A 3 7.28 15.62 4.43
N ARG A 4 7.92 15.71 5.59
CA ARG A 4 9.37 15.82 5.67
C ARG A 4 10.08 14.59 5.09
N LEU A 5 9.57 13.39 5.37
CA LEU A 5 10.11 12.15 4.79
C LEU A 5 9.99 12.15 3.26
N MET A 6 8.89 12.66 2.70
CA MET A 6 8.73 12.83 1.25
C MET A 6 9.79 13.74 0.66
N GLU A 7 10.00 14.91 1.26
CA GLU A 7 11.01 15.88 0.82
C GLU A 7 12.43 15.30 0.86
N ASP A 8 12.74 14.56 1.91
CA ASP A 8 14.05 13.91 2.05
C ASP A 8 14.24 12.81 1.00
N LEU A 9 13.21 11.99 0.74
CA LEU A 9 13.24 10.97 -0.30
C LEU A 9 13.37 11.57 -1.71
N GLU A 10 12.67 12.68 -2.00
CA GLU A 10 12.78 13.39 -3.27
C GLU A 10 14.20 13.90 -3.51
N LYS A 11 14.85 14.48 -2.50
CA LYS A 11 16.26 14.91 -2.57
C LYS A 11 17.21 13.74 -2.83
N ASP A 12 17.03 12.63 -2.10
CA ASP A 12 17.84 11.42 -2.29
C ASP A 12 17.69 10.86 -3.71
N ILE A 13 16.45 10.78 -4.21
CA ILE A 13 16.15 10.28 -5.57
C ILE A 13 16.79 11.16 -6.63
N HIS A 14 16.66 12.48 -6.54
CA HIS A 14 17.25 13.42 -7.48
C HIS A 14 18.79 13.37 -7.45
N ALA A 15 19.38 13.25 -6.25
CA ALA A 15 20.83 13.07 -6.10
C ALA A 15 21.32 11.78 -6.75
N LEU A 16 20.62 10.66 -6.56
CA LEU A 16 20.96 9.36 -7.17
C LEU A 16 20.73 9.36 -8.70
N ALA A 17 19.76 10.10 -9.19
CA ALA A 17 19.48 10.26 -10.61
C ALA A 17 20.48 11.20 -11.31
N GLY A 18 21.12 12.12 -10.56
CA GLY A 18 21.94 13.19 -11.10
C GLY A 18 21.14 14.19 -11.93
N THR A 19 19.84 14.30 -11.70
CA THR A 19 18.94 15.24 -12.39
C THR A 19 17.60 15.36 -11.65
N ASP A 20 16.96 16.50 -11.76
CA ASP A 20 15.60 16.69 -11.29
C ASP A 20 14.61 16.12 -12.33
N PHE A 21 13.56 15.48 -11.82
CA PHE A 21 12.48 14.94 -12.65
C PHE A 21 11.22 14.73 -11.80
N ASN A 22 10.08 14.55 -12.44
CA ASN A 22 8.82 14.26 -11.73
C ASN A 22 8.74 12.77 -11.37
N ILE A 23 9.00 12.45 -10.09
CA ILE A 23 8.97 11.08 -9.54
C ILE A 23 7.56 10.47 -9.61
N ALA A 24 6.51 11.30 -9.67
CA ALA A 24 5.14 10.85 -9.86
C ALA A 24 4.81 10.43 -11.31
N SER A 25 5.68 10.77 -12.28
CA SER A 25 5.50 10.43 -13.68
C SER A 25 6.15 9.08 -14.02
N PRO A 26 5.37 8.02 -14.31
CA PRO A 26 5.93 6.73 -14.71
C PRO A 26 6.85 6.82 -15.94
N LYS A 27 6.56 7.75 -16.85
CA LYS A 27 7.37 8.01 -18.04
C LYS A 27 8.76 8.51 -17.65
N GLN A 28 8.84 9.59 -16.86
CA GLN A 28 10.11 10.17 -16.45
C GLN A 28 10.92 9.23 -15.55
N VAL A 29 10.26 8.50 -14.65
CA VAL A 29 10.90 7.43 -13.88
C VAL A 29 11.54 6.39 -14.80
N GLY A 30 10.82 5.95 -15.83
CA GLY A 30 11.33 4.99 -16.80
C GLY A 30 12.54 5.53 -17.59
N GLU A 31 12.47 6.77 -18.05
CA GLU A 31 13.58 7.45 -18.75
C GLU A 31 14.83 7.55 -17.86
N VAL A 32 14.66 7.92 -16.59
CA VAL A 32 15.78 7.99 -15.64
C VAL A 32 16.38 6.61 -15.37
N LEU A 33 15.56 5.62 -15.06
CA LEU A 33 16.06 4.29 -14.71
C LEU A 33 16.69 3.55 -15.88
N PHE A 34 16.14 3.65 -17.08
CA PHE A 34 16.50 2.79 -18.21
C PHE A 34 17.30 3.48 -19.29
N ASP A 35 17.08 4.78 -19.55
CA ASP A 35 17.86 5.51 -20.56
C ASP A 35 19.10 6.17 -19.92
N ARG A 36 18.93 6.82 -18.76
CA ARG A 36 20.02 7.54 -18.10
C ARG A 36 20.92 6.63 -17.26
N LEU A 37 20.34 5.91 -16.29
CA LEU A 37 21.08 5.03 -15.36
C LEU A 37 21.35 3.65 -15.92
N GLN A 38 20.63 3.25 -16.96
CA GLN A 38 20.79 1.97 -17.67
C GLN A 38 20.86 0.75 -16.73
N ILE A 39 20.01 0.76 -15.67
CA ILE A 39 20.04 -0.28 -14.61
C ILE A 39 19.72 -1.69 -15.13
N VAL A 40 19.14 -1.80 -16.33
CA VAL A 40 18.80 -3.05 -17.02
C VAL A 40 19.04 -2.91 -18.52
N ALA A 41 19.68 -3.90 -19.14
CA ALA A 41 19.99 -3.91 -20.57
C ALA A 41 18.75 -4.01 -21.48
N LYS A 42 17.70 -4.72 -21.02
CA LYS A 42 16.45 -4.93 -21.78
C LYS A 42 15.22 -4.67 -20.88
N PRO A 43 14.84 -3.42 -20.65
CA PRO A 43 13.70 -3.09 -19.83
C PRO A 43 12.38 -3.46 -20.52
N LYS A 44 11.39 -3.87 -19.70
CA LYS A 44 10.04 -4.16 -20.20
C LYS A 44 9.37 -2.86 -20.68
N LYS A 45 8.70 -2.94 -21.83
CA LYS A 45 7.90 -1.84 -22.39
C LYS A 45 6.43 -2.24 -22.52
N THR A 46 5.55 -1.26 -22.42
CA THR A 46 4.11 -1.40 -22.72
C THR A 46 3.90 -1.54 -24.22
N LYS A 47 2.69 -1.90 -24.62
CA LYS A 47 2.29 -1.92 -26.06
C LYS A 47 2.47 -0.56 -26.75
N THR A 48 2.44 0.54 -26.00
CA THR A 48 2.64 1.91 -26.47
C THR A 48 4.12 2.36 -26.46
N GLY A 49 5.05 1.44 -26.13
CA GLY A 49 6.50 1.72 -26.14
C GLY A 49 7.04 2.39 -24.86
N GLN A 50 6.20 2.69 -23.87
CA GLN A 50 6.66 3.26 -22.61
C GLN A 50 7.28 2.19 -21.71
N TYR A 51 8.25 2.58 -20.90
CA TYR A 51 8.82 1.70 -19.88
C TYR A 51 7.80 1.31 -18.82
N VAL A 52 7.79 0.04 -18.44
CA VAL A 52 6.97 -0.45 -17.33
C VAL A 52 7.69 -0.17 -16.02
N THR A 53 7.08 0.66 -15.18
CA THR A 53 7.58 1.02 -13.85
C THR A 53 6.57 0.65 -12.75
N SER A 54 5.81 -0.46 -12.97
CA SER A 54 4.91 -0.99 -11.94
C SER A 54 5.69 -1.46 -10.70
N GLU A 55 4.99 -1.57 -9.58
CA GLU A 55 5.58 -1.98 -8.31
C GLU A 55 6.31 -3.32 -8.43
N ASP A 56 5.68 -4.33 -9.05
CA ASP A 56 6.27 -5.66 -9.27
C ASP A 56 7.59 -5.60 -10.06
N VAL A 57 7.65 -4.75 -11.10
CA VAL A 57 8.85 -4.58 -11.90
C VAL A 57 9.95 -3.90 -11.08
N LEU A 58 9.62 -2.83 -10.35
CA LEU A 58 10.59 -2.14 -9.50
C LEU A 58 11.08 -3.03 -8.36
N GLU A 59 10.21 -3.81 -7.72
CA GLU A 59 10.61 -4.79 -6.69
C GLU A 59 11.64 -5.78 -7.23
N SER A 60 11.46 -6.30 -8.44
CA SER A 60 12.43 -7.19 -9.07
C SER A 60 13.80 -6.54 -9.36
N LEU A 61 13.84 -5.22 -9.37
CA LEU A 61 15.03 -4.41 -9.63
C LEU A 61 15.65 -3.77 -8.38
N ARG A 62 15.08 -4.02 -7.20
CA ARG A 62 15.50 -3.40 -5.93
C ARG A 62 17.01 -3.52 -5.66
N SER A 63 17.59 -4.68 -5.98
CA SER A 63 19.03 -4.94 -5.79
C SER A 63 19.94 -4.36 -6.89
N LYS A 64 19.39 -3.80 -7.96
CA LYS A 64 20.17 -3.31 -9.09
C LYS A 64 20.73 -1.91 -8.89
N HIS A 65 19.98 -1.03 -8.23
CA HIS A 65 20.41 0.34 -7.96
C HIS A 65 19.65 0.91 -6.75
N PRO A 66 20.30 1.65 -5.84
CA PRO A 66 19.67 2.18 -4.62
C PRO A 66 18.51 3.14 -4.91
N ILE A 67 18.46 3.79 -6.06
CA ILE A 67 17.36 4.66 -6.46
C ILE A 67 16.02 3.91 -6.52
N VAL A 68 16.02 2.62 -6.86
CA VAL A 68 14.79 1.81 -7.00
C VAL A 68 14.09 1.68 -5.65
N GLU A 69 14.84 1.37 -4.60
CA GLU A 69 14.31 1.28 -3.24
C GLU A 69 13.71 2.61 -2.79
N LYS A 70 14.42 3.72 -3.04
CA LYS A 70 13.94 5.08 -2.71
C LYS A 70 12.66 5.45 -3.46
N ILE A 71 12.54 5.07 -4.73
CA ILE A 71 11.32 5.31 -5.52
C ILE A 71 10.15 4.47 -4.98
N LEU A 72 10.38 3.23 -4.60
CA LEU A 72 9.34 2.38 -4.00
C LEU A 72 8.88 2.96 -2.66
N GLU A 73 9.81 3.36 -1.80
CA GLU A 73 9.51 4.02 -0.53
C GLU A 73 8.72 5.32 -0.73
N HIS A 74 9.17 6.18 -1.65
CA HIS A 74 8.47 7.42 -1.99
C HIS A 74 7.03 7.17 -2.44
N ARG A 75 6.79 6.17 -3.32
CA ARG A 75 5.45 5.80 -3.76
C ARG A 75 4.57 5.30 -2.61
N GLY A 76 5.13 4.51 -1.71
CA GLY A 76 4.44 4.03 -0.51
C GLY A 76 4.00 5.19 0.39
N VAL A 77 4.92 6.10 0.71
CA VAL A 77 4.63 7.30 1.53
C VAL A 77 3.60 8.19 0.85
N LYS A 78 3.73 8.44 -0.45
CA LYS A 78 2.79 9.26 -1.22
C LYS A 78 1.37 8.67 -1.22
N LYS A 79 1.26 7.36 -1.38
CA LYS A 79 -0.02 6.66 -1.31
C LYS A 79 -0.67 6.80 0.07
N LEU A 80 0.12 6.66 1.14
CA LEU A 80 -0.38 6.83 2.51
C LEU A 80 -0.84 8.26 2.78
N LEU A 81 -0.06 9.25 2.36
CA LEU A 81 -0.41 10.66 2.48
C LEU A 81 -1.74 10.95 1.78
N GLY A 82 -1.84 10.66 0.49
CA GLY A 82 -3.02 11.01 -0.31
C GLY A 82 -4.27 10.22 0.10
N THR A 83 -4.11 8.93 0.45
CA THR A 83 -5.27 8.06 0.75
C THR A 83 -5.78 8.23 2.17
N TYR A 84 -4.89 8.48 3.13
CA TYR A 84 -5.26 8.47 4.55
C TYR A 84 -5.01 9.82 5.25
N VAL A 85 -3.79 10.35 5.19
CA VAL A 85 -3.42 11.51 6.00
C VAL A 85 -4.14 12.78 5.55
N ASP A 86 -4.24 13.00 4.24
CA ASP A 86 -4.86 14.20 3.68
C ASP A 86 -6.36 14.01 3.46
N ALA A 87 -6.79 12.81 3.08
CA ALA A 87 -8.19 12.55 2.73
C ALA A 87 -9.09 12.29 3.94
N LEU A 88 -8.66 11.47 4.93
CA LEU A 88 -9.53 11.08 6.03
C LEU A 88 -10.01 12.25 6.90
N PRO A 89 -9.18 13.24 7.25
CA PRO A 89 -9.65 14.38 8.03
C PRO A 89 -10.79 15.17 7.37
N GLN A 90 -10.82 15.20 6.03
CA GLN A 90 -11.86 15.88 5.27
C GLN A 90 -13.20 15.14 5.27
N LEU A 91 -13.20 13.87 5.68
CA LEU A 91 -14.39 13.01 5.75
C LEU A 91 -14.99 12.93 7.16
N ILE A 92 -14.43 13.67 8.11
CA ILE A 92 -14.99 13.74 9.46
C ILE A 92 -16.33 14.46 9.38
N ASN A 93 -17.39 13.77 9.81
CA ASN A 93 -18.72 14.38 9.90
C ASN A 93 -18.75 15.44 11.01
N PRO A 94 -19.07 16.70 10.70
CA PRO A 94 -19.01 17.78 11.69
C PRO A 94 -20.03 17.65 12.83
N GLN A 95 -21.10 16.87 12.63
CA GLN A 95 -22.12 16.66 13.66
C GLN A 95 -21.73 15.56 14.65
N THR A 96 -21.05 14.51 14.19
CA THR A 96 -20.70 13.34 15.01
C THR A 96 -19.24 13.34 15.46
N GLY A 97 -18.35 14.09 14.77
CA GLY A 97 -16.90 14.03 14.98
C GLY A 97 -16.24 12.74 14.50
N HIS A 98 -16.99 11.87 13.79
CA HIS A 98 -16.52 10.56 13.33
C HIS A 98 -16.46 10.47 11.82
N ILE A 99 -15.68 9.49 11.32
CA ILE A 99 -15.67 9.06 9.93
C ILE A 99 -16.64 7.89 9.80
N HIS A 100 -17.57 7.98 8.85
CA HIS A 100 -18.59 6.97 8.59
C HIS A 100 -18.32 6.34 7.23
N THR A 101 -17.99 5.05 7.22
CA THR A 101 -17.88 4.26 5.98
C THR A 101 -19.19 3.57 5.66
N SER A 102 -19.37 3.20 4.40
CA SER A 102 -20.44 2.31 3.95
C SER A 102 -19.91 0.91 3.73
N PHE A 103 -20.51 -0.10 4.35
CA PHE A 103 -20.22 -1.50 4.09
C PHE A 103 -21.23 -2.07 3.08
N ASN A 104 -20.72 -2.62 1.99
CA ASN A 104 -21.52 -3.17 0.89
C ASN A 104 -21.47 -4.70 0.95
N GLN A 105 -22.64 -5.33 0.97
CA GLN A 105 -22.79 -6.79 1.11
C GLN A 105 -22.85 -7.52 -0.25
N THR A 106 -23.14 -6.81 -1.34
CA THR A 106 -23.48 -7.41 -2.64
C THR A 106 -22.51 -7.06 -3.77
N ILE A 107 -21.42 -6.35 -3.48
CA ILE A 107 -20.48 -5.88 -4.50
C ILE A 107 -19.47 -6.95 -4.90
N THR A 108 -18.98 -7.75 -3.93
CA THR A 108 -17.95 -8.76 -4.19
C THR A 108 -18.56 -10.07 -4.67
N THR A 109 -17.94 -10.71 -5.65
CA THR A 109 -18.33 -12.03 -6.14
C THR A 109 -18.07 -13.16 -5.14
N THR A 110 -17.24 -12.89 -4.12
CA THR A 110 -16.82 -13.87 -3.11
C THR A 110 -17.69 -13.86 -1.84
N GLY A 111 -18.71 -12.98 -1.78
CA GLY A 111 -19.54 -12.82 -0.58
C GLY A 111 -18.86 -12.05 0.56
N ARG A 112 -17.64 -11.53 0.37
CA ARG A 112 -16.98 -10.66 1.35
C ARG A 112 -17.60 -9.27 1.34
N LEU A 113 -17.58 -8.58 2.49
CA LEU A 113 -17.91 -7.16 2.55
C LEU A 113 -16.88 -6.33 1.78
N SER A 114 -17.32 -5.24 1.18
CA SER A 114 -16.45 -4.16 0.74
C SER A 114 -16.78 -2.88 1.50
N SER A 115 -15.80 -1.99 1.64
CA SER A 115 -15.95 -0.70 2.32
C SER A 115 -15.71 0.43 1.34
N SER A 116 -16.56 1.46 1.39
CA SER A 116 -16.49 2.63 0.51
C SER A 116 -16.87 3.92 1.24
N ASN A 117 -16.35 5.04 0.72
CA ASN A 117 -16.63 6.40 1.19
C ASN A 117 -16.39 6.66 2.70
N PRO A 118 -15.18 6.40 3.22
CA PRO A 118 -13.96 5.88 2.63
C PRO A 118 -13.83 4.35 2.70
N ASN A 119 -12.88 3.76 1.93
CA ASN A 119 -12.52 2.37 2.13
C ASN A 119 -11.58 2.24 3.35
N LEU A 120 -12.10 1.74 4.47
CA LEU A 120 -11.36 1.51 5.70
C LEU A 120 -10.77 0.09 5.82
N GLN A 121 -11.12 -0.83 4.91
CA GLN A 121 -10.59 -2.20 4.93
C GLN A 121 -9.15 -2.31 4.43
N ASN A 122 -8.68 -1.29 3.68
CA ASN A 122 -7.35 -1.29 3.07
C ASN A 122 -6.30 -0.49 3.86
N ILE A 123 -6.57 -0.14 5.12
CA ILE A 123 -5.58 0.53 5.98
C ILE A 123 -4.41 -0.44 6.20
N PRO A 124 -3.17 -0.06 5.85
CA PRO A 124 -2.02 -0.95 5.96
C PRO A 124 -1.78 -1.40 7.40
N VAL A 125 -1.42 -2.68 7.57
CA VAL A 125 -1.21 -3.30 8.89
C VAL A 125 0.25 -3.71 9.10
N ARG A 126 0.93 -4.11 8.02
CA ARG A 126 2.22 -4.80 8.08
C ARG A 126 3.41 -3.86 8.20
N ASP A 127 3.38 -2.73 7.53
CA ASP A 127 4.49 -1.78 7.53
C ASP A 127 4.43 -0.78 8.69
N ALA A 128 5.58 -0.20 9.04
CA ALA A 128 5.70 0.73 10.15
C ALA A 128 4.90 2.03 9.93
N MET A 129 4.77 2.47 8.68
CA MET A 129 4.05 3.70 8.33
C MET A 129 2.54 3.50 8.40
N GLY A 130 2.03 2.35 7.96
CA GLY A 130 0.63 1.97 8.11
C GLY A 130 0.22 1.86 9.58
N LYS A 131 1.10 1.35 10.44
CA LYS A 131 0.89 1.36 11.90
C LYS A 131 0.74 2.77 12.47
N GLU A 132 1.48 3.74 11.97
CA GLU A 132 1.34 5.15 12.39
C GLU A 132 -0.03 5.74 11.97
N VAL A 133 -0.51 5.42 10.76
CA VAL A 133 -1.86 5.82 10.32
C VAL A 133 -2.94 5.21 11.22
N ARG A 134 -2.80 3.95 11.60
CA ARG A 134 -3.76 3.26 12.49
C ARG A 134 -3.86 3.89 13.89
N LYS A 135 -2.81 4.50 14.40
CA LYS A 135 -2.84 5.21 15.70
C LYS A 135 -3.79 6.42 15.71
N ALA A 136 -4.17 6.93 14.54
CA ALA A 136 -5.15 8.01 14.44
C ALA A 136 -6.60 7.55 14.70
N PHE A 137 -6.85 6.23 14.64
CA PHE A 137 -8.16 5.68 14.95
C PHE A 137 -8.22 5.36 16.45
N VAL A 138 -9.07 6.07 17.15
CA VAL A 138 -9.22 5.99 18.60
C VAL A 138 -10.67 5.65 18.97
N SER A 139 -10.87 5.01 20.12
CA SER A 139 -12.21 4.81 20.69
C SER A 139 -12.77 6.12 21.24
N CYS A 140 -14.07 6.16 21.46
CA CYS A 140 -14.70 7.25 22.21
C CYS A 140 -14.16 7.33 23.65
N PRO A 141 -14.21 8.51 24.28
CA PRO A 141 -13.82 8.64 25.69
C PRO A 141 -14.58 7.65 26.57
N GLY A 142 -13.85 6.88 27.38
CA GLY A 142 -14.41 5.85 28.26
C GLY A 142 -14.65 4.48 27.59
N GLU A 143 -14.37 4.34 26.30
CA GLU A 143 -14.49 3.08 25.56
C GLU A 143 -13.11 2.51 25.19
N LEU A 144 -13.09 1.23 24.86
CA LEU A 144 -11.89 0.52 24.41
C LEU A 144 -12.10 -0.04 23.01
N PHE A 145 -11.06 0.01 22.20
CA PHE A 145 -11.02 -0.75 20.95
C PHE A 145 -10.87 -2.24 21.27
N PHE A 146 -11.81 -3.04 20.79
CA PHE A 146 -11.71 -4.50 20.82
C PHE A 146 -11.56 -5.03 19.39
N SER A 147 -10.57 -5.91 19.19
CA SER A 147 -10.37 -6.58 17.89
C SER A 147 -10.23 -8.08 18.13
N ALA A 148 -11.02 -8.86 17.43
CA ALA A 148 -10.93 -10.31 17.42
C ALA A 148 -11.04 -10.81 15.98
N ASP A 149 -10.17 -11.76 15.61
CA ASP A 149 -10.16 -12.38 14.30
C ASP A 149 -9.85 -13.87 14.42
N TYR A 150 -10.50 -14.67 13.58
CA TYR A 150 -10.23 -16.09 13.54
C TYR A 150 -8.89 -16.37 12.86
N SER A 151 -7.99 -17.05 13.56
CA SER A 151 -6.71 -17.45 12.98
C SER A 151 -6.92 -18.44 11.83
N GLN A 152 -6.59 -18.02 10.61
CA GLN A 152 -6.57 -18.86 9.40
C GLN A 152 -7.87 -19.63 9.14
N ILE A 153 -9.01 -18.97 9.32
CA ILE A 153 -10.33 -19.63 9.29
C ILE A 153 -10.60 -20.35 7.95
N GLU A 154 -10.18 -19.78 6.82
CA GLU A 154 -10.39 -20.40 5.51
C GLU A 154 -9.64 -21.72 5.39
N LEU A 155 -8.40 -21.79 5.88
CA LEU A 155 -7.62 -23.03 5.88
C LEU A 155 -8.19 -24.07 6.86
N ARG A 156 -8.72 -23.65 8.00
CA ARG A 156 -9.38 -24.54 8.96
C ARG A 156 -10.68 -25.13 8.38
N ILE A 157 -11.46 -24.30 7.69
CA ILE A 157 -12.64 -24.77 6.95
C ILE A 157 -12.24 -25.74 5.85
N MET A 158 -11.18 -25.44 5.10
CA MET A 158 -10.65 -26.32 4.07
C MET A 158 -10.21 -27.68 4.65
N ALA A 159 -9.48 -27.68 5.77
CA ALA A 159 -9.08 -28.89 6.49
C ALA A 159 -10.30 -29.74 6.86
N HIS A 160 -11.32 -29.09 7.44
CA HIS A 160 -12.56 -29.75 7.83
C HIS A 160 -13.33 -30.36 6.65
N LEU A 161 -13.47 -29.62 5.56
CA LEU A 161 -14.22 -30.08 4.38
C LEU A 161 -13.47 -31.12 3.56
N SER A 162 -12.15 -31.00 3.41
CA SER A 162 -11.32 -31.92 2.63
C SER A 162 -11.00 -33.22 3.39
N GLN A 163 -11.05 -33.20 4.73
CA GLN A 163 -10.60 -34.28 5.60
C GLN A 163 -9.14 -34.71 5.32
N ASP A 164 -8.32 -33.80 4.78
CA ASP A 164 -6.90 -34.05 4.55
C ASP A 164 -6.14 -34.13 5.87
N ALA A 165 -5.51 -35.28 6.14
CA ALA A 165 -4.85 -35.54 7.41
C ALA A 165 -3.69 -34.56 7.68
N ASN A 166 -2.88 -34.22 6.66
CA ASN A 166 -1.75 -33.31 6.83
C ASN A 166 -2.24 -31.87 7.15
N LEU A 167 -3.34 -31.46 6.53
CA LEU A 167 -3.91 -30.15 6.76
C LEU A 167 -4.56 -30.07 8.14
N ILE A 168 -5.21 -31.15 8.60
CA ILE A 168 -5.78 -31.24 9.96
C ILE A 168 -4.65 -31.18 10.99
N ASP A 169 -3.61 -31.99 10.83
CA ASP A 169 -2.48 -32.06 11.76
C ASP A 169 -1.74 -30.72 11.89
N ALA A 170 -1.75 -29.87 10.84
CA ALA A 170 -1.16 -28.54 10.90
C ALA A 170 -1.91 -27.57 11.84
N PHE A 171 -3.13 -27.91 12.30
CA PHE A 171 -3.97 -27.05 13.16
C PHE A 171 -4.24 -27.64 14.54
N VAL A 172 -3.74 -28.82 14.86
CA VAL A 172 -3.80 -29.47 16.16
C VAL A 172 -2.53 -29.23 16.95
#